data_38513f50ac97a734d7adbba418fa2347
#
_entry.id   38513f50ac97a734d7adbba418fa2347
#
_cell.length_a   1.000
_cell.length_b   1.000
_cell.length_c   1.000
_cell.angle_alpha   90.00
_cell.angle_beta   90.00
_cell.angle_gamma   90.00
#
_symmetry.space_group_name_H-M   'P 1'
#
loop_
_entity.id
_entity.type
_entity.pdbx_description
1 polymer ?
#
loop_
_entity_poly.entity_id
_entity_poly.type
_entity_poly.pdbx_seq_one_letter_code
_entity_poly.pdbx_strand_id
1 'polypeptide(L)'
;DCGGCKGCHDCCCGMGDSIVLDPYDIYQMNKHLGVKFEELLNHKISLHAEEGLILPNLKMQGKEDGCAFLNEEGRCTIHAFRPGFCRLFPLGRIYEDGSFSYYLQSQECTKANRTKVKVNKWLGIPDLKQYENFVNEWHYFLKDTKALLLRLSDARLNRELSMYLLNRFYTTAFDLESDFYKQFDERMTQMKKLIYTLDRQ
;
A
#
# COMPACT_ATOMS: atom_id res chain seq x y z
N ASP A 1 -3.75 -12.40 -18.38
CA ASP A 1 -3.09 -13.39 -17.52
C ASP A 1 -1.81 -13.86 -18.20
N CYS A 2 -0.76 -13.97 -17.43
CA CYS A 2 0.57 -14.40 -17.87
C CYS A 2 0.95 -15.76 -17.25
N GLY A 3 0.00 -16.63 -16.97
CA GLY A 3 0.24 -17.93 -16.33
C GLY A 3 0.59 -17.87 -14.85
N GLY A 4 0.09 -16.84 -14.14
CA GLY A 4 0.29 -16.68 -12.70
C GLY A 4 1.71 -16.35 -12.29
N CYS A 5 2.49 -15.72 -13.15
CA CYS A 5 3.88 -15.31 -12.88
C CYS A 5 4.82 -16.49 -12.55
N LYS A 6 4.54 -17.69 -13.05
CA LYS A 6 5.40 -18.85 -12.83
C LYS A 6 6.81 -18.60 -13.39
N GLY A 7 7.82 -18.71 -12.51
CA GLY A 7 9.23 -18.53 -12.86
C GLY A 7 9.62 -17.10 -13.26
N CYS A 8 8.84 -16.09 -12.88
CA CYS A 8 9.15 -14.69 -13.12
C CYS A 8 9.04 -13.89 -11.82
N HIS A 9 9.99 -12.98 -11.61
CA HIS A 9 10.03 -12.05 -10.48
C HIS A 9 10.51 -10.64 -10.89
N ASP A 10 10.47 -10.32 -12.18
CA ASP A 10 10.97 -9.04 -12.71
C ASP A 10 10.37 -7.83 -12.02
N CYS A 11 9.04 -7.85 -11.77
CA CYS A 11 8.35 -6.80 -11.03
C CYS A 11 8.57 -6.81 -9.50
N CYS A 12 9.42 -7.71 -9.01
CA CYS A 12 9.84 -7.77 -7.60
C CYS A 12 11.30 -7.33 -7.42
N CYS A 13 11.95 -6.81 -8.46
CA CYS A 13 13.34 -6.35 -8.43
C CYS A 13 13.42 -4.91 -8.94
N GLY A 14 14.37 -4.13 -8.41
CA GLY A 14 14.63 -2.77 -8.87
C GLY A 14 13.51 -1.76 -8.55
N MET A 15 12.64 -2.07 -7.60
CA MET A 15 11.46 -1.22 -7.30
C MET A 15 11.80 -0.07 -6.33
N GLY A 16 12.96 -0.09 -5.69
CA GLY A 16 13.33 0.92 -4.69
C GLY A 16 12.22 1.08 -3.63
N ASP A 17 11.81 2.31 -3.37
CA ASP A 17 10.77 2.64 -2.40
C ASP A 17 9.35 2.77 -3.01
N SER A 18 9.17 2.38 -4.28
CA SER A 18 7.91 2.62 -5.01
C SER A 18 6.72 1.76 -4.56
N ILE A 19 6.97 0.64 -3.86
CA ILE A 19 5.90 -0.23 -3.37
C ILE A 19 5.45 0.23 -1.99
N VAL A 20 4.70 1.33 -1.98
CA VAL A 20 4.10 1.87 -0.75
C VAL A 20 2.97 0.97 -0.30
N LEU A 21 2.95 0.67 1.01
CA LEU A 21 1.96 -0.21 1.64
C LEU A 21 0.81 0.61 2.22
N ASP A 22 -0.40 0.20 1.95
CA ASP A 22 -1.57 0.76 2.60
C ASP A 22 -1.90 0.04 3.94
N PRO A 23 -2.81 0.56 4.76
CA PRO A 23 -3.18 -0.08 6.03
C PRO A 23 -3.74 -1.49 5.88
N TYR A 24 -4.42 -1.80 4.76
CA TYR A 24 -4.95 -3.13 4.48
C TYR A 24 -3.83 -4.12 4.18
N ASP A 25 -2.77 -3.68 3.51
CA ASP A 25 -1.59 -4.52 3.24
C ASP A 25 -0.93 -4.99 4.54
N ILE A 26 -0.74 -4.07 5.49
CA ILE A 26 -0.17 -4.39 6.80
C ILE A 26 -1.12 -5.29 7.61
N TYR A 27 -2.41 -5.02 7.60
CA TYR A 27 -3.41 -5.90 8.22
C TYR A 27 -3.33 -7.33 7.67
N GLN A 28 -3.24 -7.49 6.34
CA GLN A 28 -3.13 -8.81 5.70
C GLN A 28 -1.80 -9.50 6.06
N MET A 29 -0.70 -8.77 6.09
CA MET A 29 0.60 -9.32 6.51
C MET A 29 0.57 -9.77 7.97
N ASN A 30 0.07 -8.94 8.88
CA ASN A 30 -0.05 -9.30 10.30
C ASN A 30 -0.90 -10.56 10.49
N LYS A 31 -2.03 -10.63 9.77
CA LYS A 31 -2.97 -11.76 9.86
C LYS A 31 -2.36 -13.07 9.36
N HIS A 32 -1.68 -13.05 8.23
CA HIS A 32 -1.19 -14.26 7.58
C HIS A 32 0.20 -14.70 8.04
N LEU A 33 1.03 -13.77 8.49
CA LEU A 33 2.37 -14.08 9.01
C LEU A 33 2.38 -14.27 10.53
N GLY A 34 1.35 -13.82 11.23
CA GLY A 34 1.30 -13.86 12.69
C GLY A 34 2.32 -12.94 13.39
N VAL A 35 2.75 -11.85 12.70
CA VAL A 35 3.77 -10.91 13.19
C VAL A 35 3.17 -9.52 13.37
N LYS A 36 3.83 -8.69 14.18
CA LYS A 36 3.47 -7.28 14.37
C LYS A 36 4.18 -6.39 13.35
N PHE A 37 3.71 -5.14 13.21
CA PHE A 37 4.28 -4.14 12.32
C PHE A 37 5.78 -3.91 12.60
N GLU A 38 6.18 -3.82 13.86
CA GLU A 38 7.58 -3.62 14.27
C GLU A 38 8.50 -4.75 13.84
N GLU A 39 7.98 -5.98 13.81
CA GLU A 39 8.74 -7.14 13.34
C GLU A 39 8.95 -7.10 11.81
N LEU A 40 7.97 -6.59 11.07
CA LEU A 40 8.12 -6.35 9.63
C LEU A 40 9.19 -5.30 9.35
N LEU A 41 9.26 -4.22 10.14
CA LEU A 41 10.27 -3.15 9.99
C LEU A 41 11.71 -3.65 10.11
N ASN A 42 11.94 -4.70 10.87
CA ASN A 42 13.29 -5.22 11.05
C ASN A 42 13.88 -5.77 9.74
N HIS A 43 13.06 -6.41 8.89
CA HIS A 43 13.60 -7.19 7.78
C HIS A 43 12.84 -7.07 6.46
N LYS A 44 11.57 -6.69 6.47
CA LYS A 44 10.66 -6.85 5.33
C LYS A 44 10.15 -5.55 4.73
N ILE A 45 10.03 -4.53 5.56
CA ILE A 45 9.55 -3.21 5.16
C ILE A 45 10.50 -2.13 5.65
N SER A 46 10.45 -0.97 5.04
CA SER A 46 11.16 0.25 5.47
C SER A 46 10.16 1.41 5.58
N LEU A 47 10.58 2.46 6.26
CA LEU A 47 9.82 3.72 6.30
C LEU A 47 10.49 4.72 5.38
N HIS A 48 9.72 5.34 4.53
CA HIS A 48 10.17 6.39 3.63
C HIS A 48 9.36 7.66 3.85
N ALA A 49 10.05 8.81 3.84
CA ALA A 49 9.41 10.12 3.93
C ALA A 49 9.16 10.66 2.51
N GLU A 50 7.89 10.86 2.18
CA GLU A 50 7.46 11.40 0.90
C GLU A 50 6.53 12.58 1.12
N GLU A 51 6.91 13.76 0.64
CA GLU A 51 6.12 14.99 0.75
C GLU A 51 5.62 15.28 2.18
N GLY A 52 6.47 15.04 3.18
CA GLY A 52 6.17 15.29 4.59
C GLY A 52 5.45 14.17 5.32
N LEU A 53 5.02 13.11 4.64
CA LEU A 53 4.45 11.91 5.26
C LEU A 53 5.47 10.77 5.34
N ILE A 54 5.46 10.04 6.45
CA ILE A 54 6.24 8.82 6.62
C ILE A 54 5.30 7.64 6.37
N LEU A 55 5.60 6.86 5.31
CA LEU A 55 4.80 5.71 4.91
C LEU A 55 5.68 4.46 4.82
N PRO A 56 5.13 3.27 5.13
CA PRO A 56 5.84 2.01 4.94
C PRO A 56 5.84 1.59 3.47
N ASN A 57 6.94 0.98 3.05
CA ASN A 57 7.10 0.39 1.73
C ASN A 57 7.83 -0.96 1.82
N LEU A 58 7.68 -1.79 0.81
CA LEU A 58 8.43 -3.04 0.73
C LEU A 58 9.93 -2.75 0.65
N LYS A 59 10.71 -3.48 1.45
CA LYS A 59 12.17 -3.36 1.45
C LYS A 59 12.75 -4.14 0.28
N MET A 60 13.62 -3.48 -0.49
CA MET A 60 14.46 -4.11 -1.47
C MET A 60 15.82 -4.45 -0.85
N GLN A 61 16.43 -5.55 -1.28
CA GLN A 61 17.67 -6.03 -0.69
C GLN A 61 18.50 -6.87 -1.68
N GLY A 62 19.77 -7.07 -1.32
CA GLY A 62 20.70 -7.88 -2.11
C GLY A 62 21.24 -7.16 -3.34
N LYS A 63 22.07 -7.85 -4.12
CA LYS A 63 22.76 -7.26 -5.29
C LYS A 63 21.82 -6.96 -6.46
N GLU A 64 20.71 -7.67 -6.54
CA GLU A 64 19.70 -7.51 -7.59
C GLU A 64 18.56 -6.58 -7.18
N ASP A 65 18.68 -5.91 -6.03
CA ASP A 65 17.64 -5.05 -5.48
C ASP A 65 16.28 -5.76 -5.45
N GLY A 66 16.27 -7.00 -4.95
CA GLY A 66 15.10 -7.88 -4.91
C GLY A 66 14.22 -7.60 -3.67
N CYS A 67 12.91 -7.82 -3.82
CA CYS A 67 11.97 -7.70 -2.71
C CYS A 67 12.35 -8.65 -1.55
N ALA A 68 12.32 -8.16 -0.31
CA ALA A 68 12.64 -8.92 0.89
C ALA A 68 11.74 -10.14 1.15
N PHE A 69 10.64 -10.29 0.40
CA PHE A 69 9.76 -11.45 0.42
C PHE A 69 10.06 -12.48 -0.68
N LEU A 70 11.10 -12.30 -1.48
CA LEU A 70 11.56 -13.36 -2.38
C LEU A 70 12.34 -14.43 -1.61
N ASN A 71 12.07 -15.70 -1.93
CA ASN A 71 12.88 -16.80 -1.44
C ASN A 71 14.08 -17.04 -2.39
N GLU A 72 14.92 -18.02 -2.08
CA GLU A 72 16.11 -18.38 -2.86
C GLU A 72 15.80 -18.81 -4.31
N GLU A 73 14.57 -19.29 -4.55
CA GLU A 73 14.08 -19.69 -5.88
C GLU A 73 13.44 -18.50 -6.65
N GLY A 74 13.55 -17.26 -6.12
CA GLY A 74 12.94 -16.07 -6.72
C GLY A 74 11.41 -16.08 -6.65
N ARG A 75 10.81 -16.76 -5.65
CA ARG A 75 9.34 -16.82 -5.49
C ARG A 75 8.89 -15.97 -4.31
N CYS A 76 7.81 -15.23 -4.52
CA CYS A 76 7.20 -14.41 -3.48
C CYS A 76 6.57 -15.28 -2.39
N THR A 77 7.07 -15.21 -1.17
CA THR A 77 6.57 -15.99 -0.02
C THR A 77 5.19 -15.53 0.48
N ILE A 78 4.79 -14.30 0.14
CA ILE A 78 3.48 -13.73 0.50
C ILE A 78 2.54 -13.61 -0.70
N HIS A 79 2.78 -14.37 -1.79
CA HIS A 79 2.03 -14.20 -3.05
C HIS A 79 0.51 -14.29 -2.89
N ALA A 80 0.00 -15.14 -1.98
CA ALA A 80 -1.43 -15.30 -1.74
C ALA A 80 -2.09 -14.04 -1.14
N PHE A 81 -1.35 -13.32 -0.30
CA PHE A 81 -1.78 -12.10 0.40
C PHE A 81 -0.84 -10.90 0.14
N ARG A 82 -0.21 -10.89 -1.04
CA ARG A 82 0.68 -9.81 -1.48
C ARG A 82 -0.03 -8.47 -1.48
N PRO A 83 0.71 -7.36 -1.29
CA PRO A 83 0.16 -6.00 -1.29
C PRO A 83 -0.69 -5.68 -2.50
N GLY A 84 -1.63 -4.76 -2.32
CA GLY A 84 -2.51 -4.30 -3.38
C GLY A 84 -1.76 -3.76 -4.60
N PHE A 85 -0.64 -3.06 -4.39
CA PHE A 85 0.24 -2.60 -5.46
C PHE A 85 0.82 -3.78 -6.27
N CYS A 86 1.30 -4.83 -5.59
CA CYS A 86 1.80 -6.04 -6.25
C CYS A 86 0.69 -6.83 -6.97
N ARG A 87 -0.56 -6.81 -6.45
CA ARG A 87 -1.71 -7.44 -7.12
C ARG A 87 -2.13 -6.68 -8.36
N LEU A 88 -2.00 -5.36 -8.31
CA LEU A 88 -2.41 -4.48 -9.39
C LEU A 88 -1.57 -4.68 -10.64
N PHE A 89 -0.24 -4.82 -10.50
CA PHE A 89 0.68 -4.92 -11.62
C PHE A 89 0.29 -6.03 -12.63
N PRO A 90 0.29 -5.80 -13.94
CA PRO A 90 0.75 -4.60 -14.65
C PRO A 90 -0.35 -3.53 -14.88
N LEU A 91 -1.39 -3.50 -14.07
CA LEU A 91 -2.33 -2.39 -14.08
C LEU A 91 -1.80 -1.24 -13.23
N GLY A 92 -2.27 -0.02 -13.54
CA GLY A 92 -2.15 1.16 -12.71
C GLY A 92 -3.53 1.73 -12.39
N ARG A 93 -3.59 2.73 -11.50
CA ARG A 93 -4.77 3.53 -11.23
C ARG A 93 -4.51 4.97 -11.62
N ILE A 94 -5.42 5.58 -12.37
CA ILE A 94 -5.45 7.02 -12.64
C ILE A 94 -6.56 7.59 -11.77
N TYR A 95 -6.19 8.51 -10.86
CA TYR A 95 -7.11 9.13 -9.92
C TYR A 95 -7.52 10.51 -10.44
N GLU A 96 -8.82 10.67 -10.72
CA GLU A 96 -9.42 11.89 -11.23
C GLU A 96 -10.82 12.07 -10.61
N ASP A 97 -11.20 13.32 -10.34
CA ASP A 97 -12.54 13.71 -9.89
C ASP A 97 -13.11 12.90 -8.70
N GLY A 98 -12.25 12.62 -7.70
CA GLY A 98 -12.66 11.88 -6.50
C GLY A 98 -12.83 10.38 -6.70
N SER A 99 -12.41 9.84 -7.84
CA SER A 99 -12.50 8.42 -8.20
C SER A 99 -11.21 7.95 -8.86
N PHE A 100 -11.19 6.72 -9.38
CA PHE A 100 -10.10 6.25 -10.22
C PHE A 100 -10.57 5.29 -11.31
N SER A 101 -9.76 5.15 -12.34
CA SER A 101 -9.88 4.13 -13.38
C SER A 101 -8.63 3.26 -13.46
N TYR A 102 -8.79 2.02 -13.90
CA TYR A 102 -7.66 1.14 -14.18
C TYR A 102 -7.12 1.37 -15.60
N TYR A 103 -5.80 1.35 -15.73
CA TYR A 103 -5.15 1.33 -17.04
C TYR A 103 -4.09 0.22 -17.10
N LEU A 104 -3.76 -0.23 -18.30
CA LEU A 104 -2.76 -1.26 -18.52
C LEU A 104 -1.40 -0.61 -18.82
N GLN A 105 -0.40 -0.92 -18.05
CA GLN A 105 1.01 -0.60 -18.31
C GLN A 105 1.57 -1.64 -19.28
N SER A 106 1.33 -1.42 -20.57
CA SER A 106 1.49 -2.46 -21.60
C SER A 106 2.94 -2.91 -21.81
N GLN A 107 3.91 -2.07 -21.46
CA GLN A 107 5.35 -2.34 -21.67
C GLN A 107 6.07 -2.87 -20.41
N GLU A 108 5.44 -2.77 -19.24
CA GLU A 108 6.07 -3.09 -17.96
C GLU A 108 6.18 -4.61 -17.70
N CYS A 109 5.30 -5.40 -18.25
CA CYS A 109 5.35 -6.86 -18.11
C CYS A 109 5.95 -7.49 -19.36
N THR A 110 7.10 -8.14 -19.21
CA THR A 110 7.88 -8.74 -20.33
C THR A 110 7.31 -10.07 -20.84
N LYS A 111 6.34 -10.67 -20.13
CA LYS A 111 5.77 -11.98 -20.50
C LYS A 111 5.03 -11.93 -21.84
N ALA A 112 5.42 -12.84 -22.73
CA ALA A 112 4.72 -13.12 -24.00
C ALA A 112 3.42 -13.93 -23.76
N ASN A 113 2.57 -14.00 -24.78
CA ASN A 113 1.35 -14.85 -24.82
C ASN A 113 0.35 -14.57 -23.68
N ARG A 114 0.15 -13.28 -23.38
CA ARG A 114 -0.83 -12.85 -22.37
C ARG A 114 -2.26 -13.07 -22.87
N THR A 115 -3.13 -13.57 -22.01
CA THR A 115 -4.55 -13.74 -22.27
C THR A 115 -5.37 -12.64 -21.58
N LYS A 116 -6.54 -12.32 -22.16
CA LYS A 116 -7.47 -11.37 -21.54
C LYS A 116 -8.07 -11.97 -20.26
N VAL A 117 -8.12 -11.18 -19.20
CA VAL A 117 -8.77 -11.54 -17.94
C VAL A 117 -9.52 -10.33 -17.38
N LYS A 118 -10.64 -10.56 -16.72
CA LYS A 118 -11.38 -9.48 -16.06
C LYS A 118 -10.57 -8.94 -14.88
N VAL A 119 -10.62 -7.62 -14.64
CA VAL A 119 -9.86 -6.95 -13.55
C VAL A 119 -10.13 -7.60 -12.19
N ASN A 120 -11.38 -7.89 -11.86
CA ASN A 120 -11.74 -8.53 -10.59
C ASN A 120 -11.10 -9.92 -10.41
N LYS A 121 -11.01 -10.70 -11.50
CA LYS A 121 -10.31 -12.00 -11.47
C LYS A 121 -8.81 -11.86 -11.36
N TRP A 122 -8.24 -10.81 -12.00
CA TRP A 122 -6.82 -10.52 -11.93
C TRP A 122 -6.40 -10.12 -10.52
N LEU A 123 -7.10 -9.18 -9.91
CA LEU A 123 -6.81 -8.70 -8.56
C LEU A 123 -7.04 -9.78 -7.50
N GLY A 124 -8.06 -10.62 -7.67
CA GLY A 124 -8.36 -11.73 -6.75
C GLY A 124 -8.66 -11.27 -5.32
N ILE A 125 -9.22 -10.06 -5.16
CA ILE A 125 -9.59 -9.49 -3.86
C ILE A 125 -11.06 -9.77 -3.60
N PRO A 126 -11.40 -10.40 -2.47
CA PRO A 126 -12.79 -10.53 -2.04
C PRO A 126 -13.42 -9.14 -1.87
N ASP A 127 -14.69 -9.00 -2.22
CA ASP A 127 -15.39 -7.72 -2.18
C ASP A 127 -14.59 -6.56 -2.78
N LEU A 128 -14.27 -6.70 -4.06
CA LEU A 128 -13.45 -5.71 -4.78
C LEU A 128 -14.02 -4.29 -4.66
N LYS A 129 -15.35 -4.13 -4.62
CA LYS A 129 -15.97 -2.81 -4.51
C LYS A 129 -15.64 -2.12 -3.19
N GLN A 130 -15.67 -2.85 -2.09
CA GLN A 130 -15.30 -2.32 -0.77
C GLN A 130 -13.82 -1.95 -0.73
N TYR A 131 -12.96 -2.81 -1.30
CA TYR A 131 -11.53 -2.52 -1.43
C TYR A 131 -11.28 -1.28 -2.32
N GLU A 132 -11.98 -1.13 -3.44
CA GLU A 132 -11.87 0.05 -4.32
C GLU A 132 -12.28 1.34 -3.59
N ASN A 133 -13.34 1.30 -2.80
CA ASN A 133 -13.73 2.44 -1.97
C ASN A 133 -12.64 2.79 -0.95
N PHE A 134 -12.10 1.80 -0.25
CA PHE A 134 -11.00 1.97 0.70
C PHE A 134 -9.76 2.61 0.04
N VAL A 135 -9.25 2.06 -1.07
CA VAL A 135 -8.04 2.60 -1.71
C VAL A 135 -8.26 4.00 -2.28
N ASN A 136 -9.48 4.30 -2.75
CA ASN A 136 -9.86 5.61 -3.21
C ASN A 136 -9.86 6.63 -2.06
N GLU A 137 -10.51 6.30 -0.96
CA GLU A 137 -10.55 7.16 0.23
C GLU A 137 -9.15 7.37 0.80
N TRP A 138 -8.34 6.31 0.91
CA TRP A 138 -6.97 6.39 1.40
C TRP A 138 -6.11 7.30 0.51
N HIS A 139 -6.20 7.16 -0.82
CA HIS A 139 -5.47 7.99 -1.76
C HIS A 139 -5.78 9.49 -1.59
N TYR A 140 -7.06 9.85 -1.61
CA TYR A 140 -7.44 11.26 -1.49
C TYR A 140 -7.15 11.83 -0.11
N PHE A 141 -7.31 11.03 0.94
CA PHE A 141 -6.91 11.41 2.28
C PHE A 141 -5.41 11.75 2.38
N LEU A 142 -4.53 10.92 1.83
CA LEU A 142 -3.09 11.20 1.78
C LEU A 142 -2.79 12.45 0.95
N LYS A 143 -3.43 12.59 -0.20
CA LYS A 143 -3.27 13.77 -1.08
C LYS A 143 -3.63 15.06 -0.36
N ASP A 144 -4.78 15.09 0.30
CA ASP A 144 -5.25 16.26 1.04
C ASP A 144 -4.36 16.56 2.26
N THR A 145 -3.90 15.51 2.96
CA THR A 145 -2.97 15.65 4.08
C THR A 145 -1.63 16.22 3.62
N LYS A 146 -1.04 15.73 2.53
CA LYS A 146 0.19 16.27 1.93
C LYS A 146 0.02 17.75 1.56
N ALA A 147 -1.09 18.11 0.94
CA ALA A 147 -1.39 19.51 0.58
C ALA A 147 -1.49 20.40 1.83
N LEU A 148 -2.10 19.91 2.92
CA LEU A 148 -2.14 20.63 4.19
C LEU A 148 -0.74 20.84 4.79
N LEU A 149 0.08 19.79 4.85
CA LEU A 149 1.44 19.86 5.38
C LEU A 149 2.31 20.90 4.64
N LEU A 150 2.20 20.94 3.32
CA LEU A 150 2.89 21.92 2.48
C LEU A 150 2.43 23.34 2.79
N ARG A 151 1.12 23.55 3.00
CA ARG A 151 0.55 24.86 3.30
C ARG A 151 0.91 25.38 4.69
N LEU A 152 0.89 24.51 5.70
CA LEU A 152 1.21 24.90 7.08
C LEU A 152 2.70 25.25 7.24
N SER A 153 3.59 24.66 6.45
CA SER A 153 5.03 24.94 6.42
C SER A 153 5.74 24.89 7.79
N ASP A 154 5.14 24.17 8.76
CA ASP A 154 5.68 23.97 10.11
C ASP A 154 6.29 22.57 10.21
N ALA A 155 7.63 22.51 10.22
CA ALA A 155 8.36 21.24 10.23
C ALA A 155 8.10 20.38 11.49
N ARG A 156 7.79 21.02 12.63
CA ARG A 156 7.48 20.30 13.87
C ARG A 156 6.10 19.68 13.78
N LEU A 157 5.10 20.47 13.42
CA LEU A 157 3.72 20.00 13.26
C LEU A 157 3.62 18.92 12.18
N ASN A 158 4.33 19.09 11.06
CA ASN A 158 4.39 18.11 9.98
C ASN A 158 4.92 16.76 10.48
N ARG A 159 5.98 16.77 11.28
CA ARG A 159 6.52 15.55 11.89
C ARG A 159 5.55 14.92 12.86
N GLU A 160 4.94 15.72 13.75
CA GLU A 160 3.97 15.22 14.74
C GLU A 160 2.75 14.60 14.05
N LEU A 161 2.20 15.25 13.02
CA LEU A 161 1.06 14.73 12.26
C LEU A 161 1.42 13.46 11.49
N SER A 162 2.59 13.42 10.84
CA SER A 162 3.08 12.24 10.13
C SER A 162 3.27 11.05 11.06
N MET A 163 3.88 11.26 12.23
CA MET A 163 4.05 10.21 13.23
C MET A 163 2.71 9.74 13.82
N TYR A 164 1.77 10.66 14.02
CA TYR A 164 0.43 10.30 14.48
C TYR A 164 -0.31 9.45 13.45
N LEU A 165 -0.23 9.81 12.16
CA LEU A 165 -0.80 9.03 11.06
C LEU A 165 -0.18 7.63 11.00
N LEU A 166 1.17 7.54 11.03
CA LEU A 166 1.88 6.26 11.05
C LEU A 166 1.43 5.40 12.24
N ASN A 167 1.35 6.00 13.42
CA ASN A 167 0.88 5.30 14.61
C ASN A 167 -0.55 4.81 14.43
N ARG A 168 -1.45 5.66 13.95
CA ARG A 168 -2.89 5.37 13.88
C ARG A 168 -3.23 4.27 12.89
N PHE A 169 -2.54 4.21 11.77
CA PHE A 169 -2.89 3.31 10.68
C PHE A 169 -1.96 2.09 10.54
N TYR A 170 -0.79 2.11 11.19
CA TYR A 170 0.20 1.04 10.99
C TYR A 170 0.70 0.43 12.31
N THR A 171 1.21 1.24 13.28
CA THR A 171 1.77 0.67 14.51
C THR A 171 0.67 0.26 15.51
N THR A 172 -0.45 0.98 15.58
CA THR A 172 -1.61 0.51 16.34
C THR A 172 -2.31 -0.58 15.56
N ALA A 173 -2.12 -1.83 15.95
CA ALA A 173 -2.66 -2.99 15.25
C ALA A 173 -4.18 -2.90 15.05
N PHE A 174 -4.65 -3.40 13.93
CA PHE A 174 -6.08 -3.72 13.73
C PHE A 174 -6.40 -5.04 14.43
N ASP A 175 -7.60 -5.15 14.98
CA ASP A 175 -8.12 -6.42 15.48
C ASP A 175 -8.35 -7.38 14.31
N LEU A 176 -7.67 -8.52 14.35
CA LEU A 176 -7.68 -9.49 13.25
C LEU A 176 -8.97 -10.33 13.19
N GLU A 177 -9.76 -10.33 14.28
CA GLU A 177 -11.03 -11.04 14.36
C GLU A 177 -12.23 -10.16 13.97
N SER A 178 -12.00 -8.86 13.81
CA SER A 178 -13.03 -7.88 13.46
C SER A 178 -12.89 -7.41 12.00
N ASP A 179 -13.97 -6.85 11.45
CA ASP A 179 -13.96 -6.28 10.10
C ASP A 179 -12.95 -5.13 9.98
N PHE A 180 -12.02 -5.26 9.04
CA PHE A 180 -10.98 -4.25 8.80
C PHE A 180 -11.57 -2.91 8.38
N TYR A 181 -12.51 -2.91 7.44
CA TYR A 181 -13.01 -1.67 6.85
C TYR A 181 -13.77 -0.83 7.86
N LYS A 182 -14.53 -1.46 8.73
CA LYS A 182 -15.20 -0.77 9.83
C LYS A 182 -14.20 -0.08 10.77
N GLN A 183 -13.14 -0.79 11.16
CA GLN A 183 -12.08 -0.23 12.00
C GLN A 183 -11.33 0.90 11.28
N PHE A 184 -11.10 0.74 9.98
CA PHE A 184 -10.48 1.77 9.15
C PHE A 184 -11.34 3.04 9.10
N ASP A 185 -12.64 2.92 8.86
CA ASP A 185 -13.58 4.04 8.81
C ASP A 185 -13.63 4.82 10.13
N GLU A 186 -13.60 4.11 11.26
CA GLU A 186 -13.53 4.73 12.59
C GLU A 186 -12.23 5.53 12.78
N ARG A 187 -11.10 4.97 12.38
CA ARG A 187 -9.79 5.65 12.44
C ARG A 187 -9.74 6.83 11.48
N MET A 188 -10.24 6.67 10.28
CA MET A 188 -10.31 7.71 9.26
C MET A 188 -11.18 8.89 9.71
N THR A 189 -12.34 8.62 10.30
CA THR A 189 -13.22 9.66 10.85
C THR A 189 -12.51 10.52 11.91
N GLN A 190 -11.73 9.90 12.79
CA GLN A 190 -10.97 10.60 13.82
C GLN A 190 -9.84 11.45 13.21
N MET A 191 -9.11 10.90 12.22
CA MET A 191 -8.06 11.62 11.54
C MET A 191 -8.58 12.82 10.75
N LYS A 192 -9.68 12.66 10.03
CA LYS A 192 -10.30 13.78 9.27
C LYS A 192 -10.74 14.91 10.21
N LYS A 193 -11.27 14.61 11.41
CA LYS A 193 -11.59 15.63 12.42
C LYS A 193 -10.35 16.40 12.87
N LEU A 194 -9.25 15.69 13.14
CA LEU A 194 -7.98 16.33 13.52
C LEU A 194 -7.48 17.26 12.40
N ILE A 195 -7.39 16.74 11.17
CA ILE A 195 -6.95 17.50 10.01
C ILE A 195 -7.82 18.74 9.78
N TYR A 196 -9.13 18.61 9.87
CA TYR A 196 -10.05 19.75 9.75
C TYR A 196 -9.81 20.83 10.81
N THR A 197 -9.45 20.42 12.04
CA THR A 197 -9.12 21.37 13.11
C THR A 197 -7.83 22.12 12.83
N LEU A 198 -6.80 21.43 12.31
CA LEU A 198 -5.51 22.04 11.96
C LEU A 198 -5.64 22.98 10.76
N ASP A 199 -6.47 22.66 9.80
CA ASP A 199 -6.69 23.47 8.60
C ASP A 199 -7.34 24.83 8.86
N ARG A 200 -7.95 25.01 10.02
CA ARG A 200 -8.64 26.25 10.43
C ARG A 200 -7.83 27.13 11.38
N GLN A 201 -6.61 26.73 11.73
CA GLN A 201 -5.69 27.53 12.53
C GLN A 201 -4.78 28.37 11.64
#